data_7b139817fd533bc8fd40a9f7bffa95fa
#
_entry.id   7b139817fd533bc8fd40a9f7bffa95fa
#
_cell.length_a   1.000
_cell.length_b   1.000
_cell.length_c   1.000
_cell.angle_alpha   90.00
_cell.angle_beta   90.00
_cell.angle_gamma   90.00
#
_symmetry.space_group_name_H-M   'P 1'
#
loop_
_entity.id
_entity.type
_entity.pdbx_description
1 polymer ?
#
loop_
_entity_poly.entity_id
_entity_poly.type
_entity_poly.pdbx_seq_one_letter_code
_entity_poly.pdbx_strand_id
1 'polypeptide(L)'
;MNRRYRKTIIAGNWKMNKTPSETKAFAEQFKAILPKTKWCDIVVCAPTVDLSAAVRAFKDSRIAVGAENVYFEKSGAYTGEISADMLADLGVRYVIVGHSERRALFGETDEIVNKKVLAALEAGLNPIICVGESLAQREMGVTMELIALQVKSALAGVSAEQMRRCVIAYEPIWAIGTGKTATGEQAAEVCTYIRSLIRAQYGARIARSVTIQYGGSRKGSNAHELLSHEDIDGGLIGGASLDPKALMEIVHAANQE
;
A
#
# COMPACT_ATOMS: atom_id res chain seq x y z
N MET A 1 2.52 -3.29 -17.64
CA MET A 1 1.79 -4.03 -16.55
C MET A 1 1.18 -5.31 -17.08
N ASN A 2 1.27 -6.43 -16.35
CA ASN A 2 0.68 -7.71 -16.79
C ASN A 2 -0.59 -8.03 -15.99
N ARG A 3 -1.72 -7.44 -16.38
CA ARG A 3 -3.03 -7.57 -15.70
C ARG A 3 -3.62 -8.98 -15.74
N ARG A 4 -3.15 -9.84 -16.63
CA ARG A 4 -3.65 -11.22 -16.72
C ARG A 4 -3.39 -12.03 -15.45
N TYR A 5 -2.32 -11.71 -14.74
CA TYR A 5 -1.87 -12.49 -13.60
C TYR A 5 -1.88 -11.70 -12.28
N ARG A 6 -1.90 -10.37 -12.33
CA ARG A 6 -1.81 -9.47 -11.18
C ARG A 6 -2.97 -8.49 -11.13
N LYS A 7 -3.35 -8.12 -9.92
CA LYS A 7 -4.32 -7.04 -9.70
C LYS A 7 -3.59 -5.69 -9.80
N THR A 8 -4.23 -4.75 -10.45
CA THR A 8 -3.89 -3.35 -10.30
C THR A 8 -4.58 -2.82 -9.05
N ILE A 9 -3.84 -2.23 -8.12
CA ILE A 9 -4.40 -1.70 -6.86
C ILE A 9 -3.99 -0.23 -6.70
N ILE A 10 -4.98 0.66 -6.63
CA ILE A 10 -4.79 2.06 -6.26
C ILE A 10 -5.27 2.22 -4.82
N ALA A 11 -4.33 2.45 -3.90
CA ALA A 11 -4.59 2.60 -2.49
C ALA A 11 -4.30 4.05 -2.06
N GLY A 12 -5.30 4.74 -1.52
CA GLY A 12 -5.13 6.02 -0.86
C GLY A 12 -4.64 5.81 0.57
N ASN A 13 -3.57 6.48 0.96
CA ASN A 13 -3.11 6.60 2.34
C ASN A 13 -3.42 8.02 2.81
N TRP A 14 -4.46 8.17 3.61
CA TRP A 14 -4.88 9.48 4.09
C TRP A 14 -3.96 10.08 5.13
N LYS A 15 -3.16 9.24 5.75
CA LYS A 15 -2.29 9.63 6.87
C LYS A 15 -3.13 10.28 7.98
N MET A 16 -2.61 11.21 8.75
CA MET A 16 -3.33 11.89 9.82
C MET A 16 -4.19 13.04 9.25
N ASN A 17 -5.22 12.68 8.47
CA ASN A 17 -6.16 13.64 7.88
C ASN A 17 -7.59 13.08 7.92
N LYS A 18 -8.53 14.00 7.86
CA LYS A 18 -9.98 13.80 7.90
C LYS A 18 -10.53 13.42 9.28
N THR A 19 -11.80 13.71 9.42
CA THR A 19 -12.66 13.34 10.53
C THR A 19 -13.74 12.36 10.03
N PRO A 20 -14.49 11.68 10.90
CA PRO A 20 -15.57 10.80 10.48
C PRO A 20 -16.64 11.48 9.62
N SER A 21 -16.90 12.78 9.82
CA SER A 21 -17.84 13.53 8.99
C SER A 21 -17.27 13.81 7.59
N GLU A 22 -16.01 14.21 7.50
CA GLU A 22 -15.30 14.42 6.23
C GLU A 22 -15.14 13.12 5.45
N THR A 23 -14.93 11.99 6.15
CA THR A 23 -14.89 10.66 5.57
C THR A 23 -16.21 10.30 4.87
N LYS A 24 -17.35 10.60 5.47
CA LYS A 24 -18.66 10.40 4.84
C LYS A 24 -18.83 11.27 3.59
N ALA A 25 -18.50 12.56 3.70
CA ALA A 25 -18.58 13.49 2.57
C ALA A 25 -17.68 13.08 1.41
N PHE A 26 -16.44 12.65 1.70
CA PHE A 26 -15.53 12.10 0.71
C PHE A 26 -16.14 10.87 0.03
N ALA A 27 -16.67 9.92 0.79
CA ALA A 27 -17.23 8.67 0.26
C ALA A 27 -18.43 8.92 -0.66
N GLU A 28 -19.29 9.86 -0.32
CA GLU A 28 -20.44 10.25 -1.16
C GLU A 28 -19.97 10.82 -2.51
N GLN A 29 -19.04 11.77 -2.48
CA GLN A 29 -18.48 12.38 -3.68
C GLN A 29 -17.71 11.36 -4.54
N PHE A 30 -16.89 10.52 -3.90
CA PHE A 30 -16.05 9.56 -4.60
C PHE A 30 -16.87 8.43 -5.25
N LYS A 31 -17.92 7.94 -4.57
CA LYS A 31 -18.85 6.96 -5.15
C LYS A 31 -19.62 7.52 -6.34
N ALA A 32 -19.99 8.80 -6.31
CA ALA A 32 -20.75 9.44 -7.40
C ALA A 32 -19.97 9.51 -8.73
N ILE A 33 -18.63 9.52 -8.67
CA ILE A 33 -17.75 9.60 -9.85
C ILE A 33 -17.08 8.28 -10.21
N LEU A 34 -17.43 7.17 -9.53
CA LEU A 34 -16.87 5.85 -9.84
C LEU A 34 -17.24 5.40 -11.26
N PRO A 35 -16.26 4.97 -12.07
CA PRO A 35 -16.54 4.44 -13.40
C PRO A 35 -17.35 3.14 -13.31
N LYS A 36 -18.22 2.88 -14.29
CA LYS A 36 -19.02 1.65 -14.35
C LYS A 36 -18.14 0.39 -14.53
N THR A 37 -17.12 0.50 -15.36
CA THR A 37 -16.16 -0.57 -15.65
C THR A 37 -15.10 -0.65 -14.56
N LYS A 38 -14.69 -1.87 -14.23
CA LYS A 38 -13.65 -2.14 -13.25
C LYS A 38 -12.35 -2.57 -13.95
N TRP A 39 -11.30 -1.77 -13.84
CA TRP A 39 -9.95 -2.11 -14.31
C TRP A 39 -8.89 -2.16 -13.19
N CYS A 40 -9.22 -1.70 -12.00
CA CYS A 40 -8.36 -1.81 -10.83
C CYS A 40 -9.18 -2.01 -9.55
N ASP A 41 -8.53 -2.49 -8.49
CA ASP A 41 -9.04 -2.45 -7.14
C ASP A 41 -8.71 -1.07 -6.52
N ILE A 42 -9.68 -0.49 -5.83
CA ILE A 42 -9.53 0.80 -5.14
C ILE A 42 -9.58 0.54 -3.63
N VAL A 43 -8.60 1.05 -2.92
CA VAL A 43 -8.51 0.95 -1.46
C VAL A 43 -8.42 2.36 -0.88
N VAL A 44 -9.13 2.62 0.21
CA VAL A 44 -8.98 3.83 1.01
C VAL A 44 -8.48 3.42 2.38
N CYS A 45 -7.22 3.76 2.70
CA CYS A 45 -6.63 3.56 4.01
C CYS A 45 -6.83 4.84 4.82
N ALA A 46 -7.54 4.71 5.93
CA ALA A 46 -7.97 5.82 6.78
C ALA A 46 -7.41 5.69 8.21
N PRO A 47 -7.30 6.79 8.96
CA PRO A 47 -7.01 6.76 10.38
C PRO A 47 -8.00 5.89 11.15
N THR A 48 -7.56 5.30 12.27
CA THR A 48 -8.38 4.37 13.06
C THR A 48 -9.71 4.98 13.48
N VAL A 49 -9.74 6.26 13.82
CA VAL A 49 -10.96 6.99 14.22
C VAL A 49 -12.01 7.04 13.12
N ASP A 50 -11.60 6.95 11.85
CA ASP A 50 -12.45 7.05 10.67
C ASP A 50 -12.91 5.68 10.12
N LEU A 51 -12.26 4.59 10.54
CA LEU A 51 -12.49 3.26 9.94
C LEU A 51 -13.98 2.84 9.99
N SER A 52 -14.64 3.03 11.13
CA SER A 52 -16.06 2.69 11.26
C SER A 52 -16.95 3.51 10.31
N ALA A 53 -16.64 4.80 10.16
CA ALA A 53 -17.34 5.67 9.22
C ALA A 53 -17.07 5.27 7.76
N ALA A 54 -15.80 4.97 7.44
CA ALA A 54 -15.37 4.55 6.10
C ALA A 54 -16.02 3.22 5.68
N VAL A 55 -16.01 2.20 6.55
CA VAL A 55 -16.63 0.90 6.25
C VAL A 55 -18.13 1.07 5.97
N ARG A 56 -18.84 1.85 6.76
CA ARG A 56 -20.27 2.13 6.52
C ARG A 56 -20.51 2.94 5.25
N ALA A 57 -19.70 3.97 5.01
CA ALA A 57 -19.88 4.88 3.88
C ALA A 57 -19.54 4.23 2.54
N PHE A 58 -18.57 3.30 2.51
CA PHE A 58 -18.21 2.53 1.31
C PHE A 58 -18.96 1.20 1.17
N LYS A 59 -19.84 0.85 2.11
CA LYS A 59 -20.72 -0.30 1.97
C LYS A 59 -21.45 -0.25 0.63
N ASP A 60 -21.67 -1.39 0.03
CA ASP A 60 -22.32 -1.55 -1.28
C ASP A 60 -21.56 -0.88 -2.45
N SER A 61 -20.29 -0.59 -2.27
CA SER A 61 -19.40 -0.14 -3.32
C SER A 61 -18.25 -1.14 -3.55
N ARG A 62 -17.48 -0.93 -4.63
CA ARG A 62 -16.28 -1.73 -4.92
C ARG A 62 -15.01 -1.21 -4.26
N ILE A 63 -15.13 -0.19 -3.40
CA ILE A 63 -14.01 0.42 -2.68
C ILE A 63 -13.77 -0.39 -1.41
N ALA A 64 -12.56 -0.89 -1.25
CA ALA A 64 -12.16 -1.55 -0.02
C ALA A 64 -11.63 -0.52 1.00
N VAL A 65 -11.86 -0.78 2.28
CA VAL A 65 -11.29 0.02 3.36
C VAL A 65 -10.03 -0.64 3.86
N GLY A 66 -8.99 0.16 4.09
CA GLY A 66 -7.74 -0.21 4.71
C GLY A 66 -7.50 0.56 6.00
N ALA A 67 -6.71 0.00 6.90
CA ALA A 67 -6.14 0.69 8.05
C ALA A 67 -4.71 1.16 7.75
N GLU A 68 -4.24 2.18 8.46
CA GLU A 68 -2.90 2.76 8.28
C GLU A 68 -1.85 2.13 9.18
N ASN A 69 -2.28 1.31 10.15
CA ASN A 69 -1.43 0.59 11.08
C ASN A 69 -2.20 -0.56 11.73
N VAL A 70 -1.46 -1.47 12.36
CA VAL A 70 -1.96 -2.56 13.19
C VAL A 70 -0.89 -2.91 14.23
N TYR A 71 -1.31 -3.41 15.39
CA TYR A 71 -0.40 -4.04 16.33
C TYR A 71 -0.40 -5.57 16.13
N PHE A 72 0.69 -6.21 16.49
CA PHE A 72 0.89 -7.64 16.21
C PHE A 72 0.37 -8.57 17.29
N GLU A 73 0.01 -8.06 18.47
CA GLU A 73 -0.62 -8.85 19.52
C GLU A 73 -2.15 -8.86 19.34
N LYS A 74 -2.77 -9.99 19.68
CA LYS A 74 -4.24 -10.16 19.54
C LYS A 74 -5.02 -9.34 20.57
N SER A 75 -4.47 -9.25 21.79
CA SER A 75 -5.07 -8.52 22.90
C SER A 75 -4.03 -8.32 24.01
N GLY A 76 -4.30 -7.45 24.99
CA GLY A 76 -3.45 -7.30 26.16
C GLY A 76 -3.27 -5.85 26.62
N ALA A 77 -2.25 -5.64 27.44
CA ALA A 77 -1.92 -4.32 28.03
C ALA A 77 -1.12 -3.45 27.04
N TYR A 78 -1.74 -3.11 25.93
CA TYR A 78 -1.15 -2.30 24.84
C TYR A 78 -2.02 -1.07 24.58
N THR A 79 -2.11 -0.19 25.57
CA THR A 79 -3.00 0.97 25.55
C THR A 79 -2.79 1.82 24.30
N GLY A 80 -3.85 2.00 23.52
CA GLY A 80 -3.85 2.79 22.27
C GLY A 80 -3.62 1.98 21.00
N GLU A 81 -3.20 0.70 21.09
CA GLU A 81 -2.99 -0.15 19.92
C GLU A 81 -4.28 -0.84 19.45
N ILE A 82 -4.30 -1.20 18.18
CA ILE A 82 -5.42 -1.86 17.51
C ILE A 82 -4.93 -3.20 16.95
N SER A 83 -5.57 -4.29 17.36
CA SER A 83 -5.21 -5.63 16.86
C SER A 83 -5.75 -5.89 15.45
N ALA A 84 -5.16 -6.89 14.78
CA ALA A 84 -5.62 -7.32 13.46
C ALA A 84 -7.04 -7.89 13.49
N ASP A 85 -7.41 -8.59 14.57
CA ASP A 85 -8.76 -9.14 14.75
C ASP A 85 -9.81 -8.02 14.89
N MET A 86 -9.51 -6.92 15.61
CA MET A 86 -10.40 -5.75 15.69
C MET A 86 -10.64 -5.12 14.32
N LEU A 87 -9.61 -5.03 13.47
CA LEU A 87 -9.74 -4.49 12.12
C LEU A 87 -10.56 -5.42 11.22
N ALA A 88 -10.34 -6.72 11.31
CA ALA A 88 -11.07 -7.71 10.53
C ALA A 88 -12.56 -7.76 10.89
N ASP A 89 -12.88 -7.74 12.19
CA ASP A 89 -14.26 -7.70 12.69
C ASP A 89 -15.01 -6.45 12.24
N LEU A 90 -14.32 -5.31 12.19
CA LEU A 90 -14.89 -4.06 11.68
C LEU A 90 -15.21 -4.10 10.18
N GLY A 91 -14.61 -5.03 9.41
CA GLY A 91 -14.77 -5.14 7.96
C GLY A 91 -13.65 -4.48 7.15
N VAL A 92 -12.56 -4.10 7.79
CA VAL A 92 -11.33 -3.65 7.11
C VAL A 92 -10.74 -4.82 6.32
N ARG A 93 -10.21 -4.54 5.12
CA ARG A 93 -9.64 -5.57 4.23
C ARG A 93 -8.14 -5.46 4.01
N TYR A 94 -7.60 -4.26 4.12
CA TYR A 94 -6.18 -3.98 3.91
C TYR A 94 -5.60 -3.31 5.15
N VAL A 95 -4.29 -3.42 5.30
CA VAL A 95 -3.57 -2.65 6.33
C VAL A 95 -2.18 -2.29 5.84
N ILE A 96 -1.80 -1.02 5.98
CA ILE A 96 -0.44 -0.54 5.72
C ILE A 96 0.44 -0.96 6.89
N VAL A 97 1.59 -1.55 6.60
CA VAL A 97 2.60 -1.92 7.60
C VAL A 97 3.98 -1.44 7.17
N GLY A 98 4.77 -0.96 8.11
CA GLY A 98 6.14 -0.51 7.86
C GLY A 98 6.26 0.75 7.01
N HIS A 99 5.20 1.60 6.96
CA HIS A 99 5.28 2.89 6.26
C HIS A 99 6.49 3.70 6.72
N SER A 100 7.14 4.42 5.80
CA SER A 100 8.37 5.17 6.07
C SER A 100 8.24 6.13 7.26
N GLU A 101 7.10 6.80 7.42
CA GLU A 101 6.83 7.67 8.56
C GLU A 101 6.83 6.89 9.88
N ARG A 102 6.28 5.68 9.91
CA ARG A 102 6.26 4.86 11.12
C ARG A 102 7.64 4.32 11.50
N ARG A 103 8.44 3.97 10.50
CA ARG A 103 9.84 3.60 10.70
C ARG A 103 10.66 4.76 11.27
N ALA A 104 10.50 5.95 10.69
CA ALA A 104 11.28 7.13 11.06
C ALA A 104 10.83 7.79 12.37
N LEU A 105 9.52 7.90 12.60
CA LEU A 105 8.95 8.70 13.70
C LEU A 105 8.53 7.85 14.91
N PHE A 106 8.18 6.58 14.69
CA PHE A 106 7.64 5.69 15.71
C PHE A 106 8.50 4.45 15.97
N GLY A 107 9.71 4.40 15.40
CA GLY A 107 10.69 3.36 15.68
C GLY A 107 10.31 1.96 15.19
N GLU A 108 9.48 1.83 14.15
CA GLU A 108 9.16 0.52 13.58
C GLU A 108 10.38 -0.10 12.90
N THR A 109 10.85 -1.21 13.45
CA THR A 109 11.95 -2.01 12.89
C THR A 109 11.44 -3.04 11.89
N ASP A 110 12.32 -3.63 11.10
CA ASP A 110 11.96 -4.71 10.17
C ASP A 110 11.35 -5.93 10.89
N GLU A 111 11.79 -6.22 12.12
CA GLU A 111 11.22 -7.26 12.96
C GLU A 111 9.77 -6.94 13.36
N ILE A 112 9.50 -5.70 13.78
CA ILE A 112 8.14 -5.24 14.11
C ILE A 112 7.24 -5.33 12.88
N VAL A 113 7.73 -4.92 11.72
CA VAL A 113 7.00 -5.00 10.44
C VAL A 113 6.66 -6.46 10.12
N ASN A 114 7.60 -7.38 10.26
CA ASN A 114 7.34 -8.81 10.04
C ASN A 114 6.25 -9.35 10.97
N LYS A 115 6.31 -9.07 12.27
CA LYS A 115 5.27 -9.46 13.22
C LYS A 115 3.89 -8.92 12.81
N LYS A 116 3.81 -7.67 12.36
CA LYS A 116 2.57 -7.06 11.86
C LYS A 116 2.06 -7.73 10.59
N VAL A 117 2.95 -8.09 9.66
CA VAL A 117 2.59 -8.83 8.44
C VAL A 117 1.96 -10.17 8.80
N LEU A 118 2.59 -10.94 9.69
CA LEU A 118 2.09 -12.25 10.10
C LEU A 118 0.73 -12.15 10.80
N ALA A 119 0.58 -11.20 11.73
CA ALA A 119 -0.69 -10.97 12.44
C ALA A 119 -1.82 -10.55 11.48
N ALA A 120 -1.53 -9.65 10.53
CA ALA A 120 -2.50 -9.23 9.51
C ALA A 120 -2.95 -10.41 8.64
N LEU A 121 -2.02 -11.25 8.19
CA LEU A 121 -2.32 -12.42 7.37
C LEU A 121 -3.12 -13.49 8.14
N GLU A 122 -2.81 -13.71 9.41
CA GLU A 122 -3.55 -14.62 10.29
C GLU A 122 -5.01 -14.17 10.46
N ALA A 123 -5.24 -12.89 10.71
CA ALA A 123 -6.57 -12.30 10.85
C ALA A 123 -7.34 -12.16 9.52
N GLY A 124 -6.77 -12.56 8.40
CA GLY A 124 -7.46 -12.48 7.11
C GLY A 124 -7.32 -11.13 6.39
N LEU A 125 -6.51 -10.20 6.86
CA LEU A 125 -6.22 -8.93 6.19
C LEU A 125 -5.20 -9.09 5.05
N ASN A 126 -5.15 -8.12 4.14
CA ASN A 126 -4.17 -8.03 3.07
C ASN A 126 -3.15 -6.93 3.44
N PRO A 127 -1.93 -7.27 3.86
CA PRO A 127 -0.94 -6.27 4.22
C PRO A 127 -0.39 -5.55 2.97
N ILE A 128 -0.32 -4.22 3.04
CA ILE A 128 0.44 -3.36 2.12
C ILE A 128 1.76 -3.06 2.83
N ILE A 129 2.81 -3.76 2.43
CA ILE A 129 4.12 -3.77 3.09
C ILE A 129 4.99 -2.70 2.45
N CYS A 130 5.34 -1.66 3.21
CA CYS A 130 6.15 -0.55 2.74
C CYS A 130 7.63 -0.84 2.92
N VAL A 131 8.40 -0.62 1.86
CA VAL A 131 9.85 -0.72 1.80
C VAL A 131 10.43 0.45 1.03
N GLY A 132 11.59 0.93 1.40
CA GLY A 132 12.20 2.07 0.72
C GLY A 132 13.45 2.58 1.40
N GLU A 133 14.21 3.37 0.65
CA GLU A 133 15.48 3.96 1.07
C GLU A 133 15.38 5.47 1.25
N SER A 134 16.20 6.01 2.13
CA SER A 134 16.45 7.44 2.28
C SER A 134 17.36 7.98 1.16
N LEU A 135 17.43 9.29 1.01
CA LEU A 135 18.34 9.94 0.06
C LEU A 135 19.80 9.55 0.34
N ALA A 136 20.23 9.60 1.59
CA ALA A 136 21.58 9.23 1.97
C ALA A 136 21.94 7.79 1.57
N GLN A 137 21.02 6.85 1.78
CA GLN A 137 21.22 5.45 1.40
C GLN A 137 21.30 5.28 -0.12
N ARG A 138 20.49 6.04 -0.88
CA ARG A 138 20.55 6.03 -2.34
C ARG A 138 21.86 6.61 -2.84
N GLU A 139 22.31 7.73 -2.28
CA GLU A 139 23.59 8.36 -2.64
C GLU A 139 24.81 7.48 -2.27
N MET A 140 24.70 6.68 -1.22
CA MET A 140 25.69 5.65 -0.86
C MET A 140 25.68 4.43 -1.80
N GLY A 141 24.69 4.30 -2.69
CA GLY A 141 24.57 3.17 -3.61
C GLY A 141 24.08 1.86 -2.98
N VAL A 142 23.48 1.90 -1.79
CA VAL A 142 23.03 0.70 -1.03
C VAL A 142 21.53 0.42 -1.14
N THR A 143 20.86 1.03 -2.12
CA THR A 143 19.40 0.88 -2.31
C THR A 143 18.99 -0.59 -2.40
N MET A 144 19.64 -1.37 -3.26
CA MET A 144 19.23 -2.76 -3.52
C MET A 144 19.46 -3.67 -2.32
N GLU A 145 20.55 -3.51 -1.60
CA GLU A 145 20.86 -4.25 -0.38
C GLU A 145 19.81 -3.97 0.72
N LEU A 146 19.47 -2.69 0.90
CA LEU A 146 18.46 -2.28 1.87
C LEU A 146 17.07 -2.84 1.51
N ILE A 147 16.66 -2.69 0.25
CA ILE A 147 15.39 -3.24 -0.23
C ILE A 147 15.36 -4.76 -0.06
N ALA A 148 16.46 -5.46 -0.37
CA ALA A 148 16.55 -6.90 -0.15
C ALA A 148 16.38 -7.27 1.33
N LEU A 149 17.04 -6.52 2.23
CA LEU A 149 16.92 -6.72 3.67
C LEU A 149 15.47 -6.52 4.14
N GLN A 150 14.87 -5.39 3.80
CA GLN A 150 13.50 -5.05 4.22
C GLN A 150 12.46 -6.06 3.69
N VAL A 151 12.54 -6.44 2.41
CA VAL A 151 11.62 -7.41 1.79
C VAL A 151 11.78 -8.79 2.43
N LYS A 152 13.00 -9.30 2.56
CA LYS A 152 13.26 -10.62 3.15
C LYS A 152 12.84 -10.69 4.61
N SER A 153 13.13 -9.63 5.38
CA SER A 153 12.74 -9.55 6.78
C SER A 153 11.22 -9.52 6.92
N ALA A 154 10.54 -8.66 6.17
CA ALA A 154 9.08 -8.54 6.22
C ALA A 154 8.36 -9.84 5.84
N LEU A 155 8.94 -10.64 4.93
CA LEU A 155 8.37 -11.88 4.42
C LEU A 155 8.84 -13.15 5.16
N ALA A 156 9.64 -13.01 6.21
CA ALA A 156 10.06 -14.16 7.01
C ALA A 156 8.84 -14.88 7.60
N GLY A 157 8.76 -16.21 7.42
CA GLY A 157 7.62 -17.02 7.90
C GLY A 157 6.34 -16.93 7.06
N VAL A 158 6.27 -16.06 6.04
CA VAL A 158 5.12 -15.97 5.14
C VAL A 158 5.11 -17.15 4.17
N SER A 159 4.01 -17.88 4.09
CA SER A 159 3.87 -19.00 3.14
C SER A 159 3.61 -18.50 1.70
N ALA A 160 3.84 -19.39 0.71
CA ALA A 160 3.57 -19.09 -0.69
C ALA A 160 2.10 -18.74 -0.98
N GLU A 161 1.17 -19.33 -0.24
CA GLU A 161 -0.26 -19.01 -0.34
C GLU A 161 -0.56 -17.63 0.25
N GLN A 162 -0.05 -17.34 1.43
CA GLN A 162 -0.19 -16.05 2.09
C GLN A 162 0.43 -14.92 1.28
N MET A 163 1.56 -15.17 0.59
CA MET A 163 2.22 -14.17 -0.26
C MET A 163 1.31 -13.61 -1.36
N ARG A 164 0.33 -14.37 -1.84
CA ARG A 164 -0.67 -13.90 -2.83
C ARG A 164 -1.59 -12.81 -2.30
N ARG A 165 -1.65 -12.64 -1.00
CA ARG A 165 -2.45 -11.64 -0.32
C ARG A 165 -1.65 -10.41 0.04
N CYS A 166 -0.32 -10.48 -0.03
CA CYS A 166 0.57 -9.36 0.22
C CYS A 166 0.62 -8.41 -0.98
N VAL A 167 0.74 -7.13 -0.68
CA VAL A 167 1.08 -6.06 -1.61
C VAL A 167 2.40 -5.47 -1.12
N ILE A 168 3.35 -5.25 -2.02
CA ILE A 168 4.58 -4.53 -1.66
C ILE A 168 4.50 -3.12 -2.21
N ALA A 169 4.71 -2.12 -1.34
CA ALA A 169 4.74 -0.72 -1.74
C ALA A 169 6.18 -0.18 -1.64
N TYR A 170 6.77 0.14 -2.79
CA TYR A 170 8.08 0.78 -2.83
C TYR A 170 7.94 2.28 -2.61
N GLU A 171 8.54 2.78 -1.56
CA GLU A 171 8.55 4.18 -1.15
C GLU A 171 9.98 4.75 -1.26
N PRO A 172 10.36 5.43 -2.37
CA PRO A 172 11.57 6.25 -2.37
C PRO A 172 11.36 7.41 -1.39
N ILE A 173 11.85 7.27 -0.14
CA ILE A 173 11.55 8.21 0.98
C ILE A 173 11.97 9.63 0.59
N TRP A 174 13.04 9.75 -0.17
CA TRP A 174 13.56 11.02 -0.67
C TRP A 174 12.64 11.71 -1.70
N ALA A 175 11.64 10.99 -2.23
CA ALA A 175 10.64 11.50 -3.17
C ALA A 175 9.22 11.62 -2.55
N ILE A 176 9.09 11.52 -1.23
CA ILE A 176 7.81 11.64 -0.53
C ILE A 176 7.73 13.02 0.13
N GLY A 177 6.83 13.90 -0.35
CA GLY A 177 6.60 15.21 0.26
C GLY A 177 7.75 16.23 0.16
N THR A 178 8.80 15.90 -0.58
CA THR A 178 10.01 16.74 -0.72
C THR A 178 10.00 17.64 -1.96
N GLY A 179 9.02 17.46 -2.85
CA GLY A 179 8.99 18.10 -4.17
C GLY A 179 9.88 17.39 -5.21
N LYS A 180 10.73 16.45 -4.80
CA LYS A 180 11.48 15.58 -5.71
C LYS A 180 10.59 14.41 -6.15
N THR A 181 10.79 13.94 -7.37
CA THR A 181 10.11 12.72 -7.89
C THR A 181 11.15 11.78 -8.44
N ALA A 182 11.01 10.49 -8.16
CA ALA A 182 11.78 9.47 -8.87
C ALA A 182 11.33 9.44 -10.33
N THR A 183 12.24 9.18 -11.26
CA THR A 183 11.85 8.90 -12.65
C THR A 183 11.12 7.57 -12.74
N GLY A 184 10.36 7.38 -13.83
CA GLY A 184 9.67 6.10 -14.09
C GLY A 184 10.65 4.92 -14.13
N GLU A 185 11.82 5.12 -14.74
CA GLU A 185 12.88 4.10 -14.81
C GLU A 185 13.45 3.77 -13.44
N GLN A 186 13.72 4.77 -12.58
CA GLN A 186 14.21 4.55 -11.22
C GLN A 186 13.21 3.77 -10.38
N ALA A 187 11.93 4.09 -10.51
CA ALA A 187 10.87 3.36 -9.82
C ALA A 187 10.74 1.93 -10.34
N ALA A 188 10.78 1.76 -11.66
CA ALA A 188 10.67 0.45 -12.32
C ALA A 188 11.84 -0.46 -11.97
N GLU A 189 13.07 0.05 -11.93
CA GLU A 189 14.26 -0.71 -11.54
C GLU A 189 14.08 -1.37 -10.17
N VAL A 190 13.68 -0.61 -9.17
CA VAL A 190 13.48 -1.14 -7.81
C VAL A 190 12.27 -2.08 -7.74
N CYS A 191 11.16 -1.76 -8.40
CA CYS A 191 9.99 -2.65 -8.44
C CYS A 191 10.31 -4.00 -9.12
N THR A 192 11.08 -3.98 -10.20
CA THR A 192 11.56 -5.21 -10.87
C THR A 192 12.50 -6.01 -9.95
N TYR A 193 13.38 -5.32 -9.23
CA TYR A 193 14.23 -5.98 -8.25
C TYR A 193 13.42 -6.63 -7.11
N ILE A 194 12.44 -5.94 -6.54
CA ILE A 194 11.51 -6.50 -5.55
C ILE A 194 10.85 -7.77 -6.08
N ARG A 195 10.37 -7.74 -7.33
CA ARG A 195 9.76 -8.93 -7.95
C ARG A 195 10.76 -10.08 -8.11
N SER A 196 12.01 -9.77 -8.41
CA SER A 196 13.06 -10.80 -8.49
C SER A 196 13.32 -11.48 -7.14
N LEU A 197 13.30 -10.73 -6.04
CA LEU A 197 13.41 -11.26 -4.67
C LEU A 197 12.25 -12.20 -4.33
N ILE A 198 11.01 -11.79 -4.64
CA ILE A 198 9.81 -12.63 -4.46
C ILE A 198 9.93 -13.90 -5.32
N ARG A 199 10.41 -13.77 -6.55
CA ARG A 199 10.62 -14.92 -7.45
C ARG A 199 11.65 -15.91 -6.91
N ALA A 200 12.74 -15.41 -6.36
CA ALA A 200 13.80 -16.24 -5.77
C ALA A 200 13.27 -17.02 -4.55
N GLN A 201 12.40 -16.41 -3.73
CA GLN A 201 11.89 -17.02 -2.49
C GLN A 201 10.68 -17.93 -2.73
N TYR A 202 9.75 -17.58 -3.62
CA TYR A 202 8.44 -18.23 -3.78
C TYR A 202 8.20 -18.81 -5.18
N GLY A 203 9.13 -18.64 -6.10
CA GLY A 203 9.00 -19.09 -7.47
C GLY A 203 8.21 -18.14 -8.39
N ALA A 204 8.34 -18.38 -9.70
CA ALA A 204 7.82 -17.49 -10.73
C ALA A 204 6.29 -17.34 -10.72
N ARG A 205 5.55 -18.40 -10.36
CA ARG A 205 4.08 -18.40 -10.33
C ARG A 205 3.54 -17.44 -9.26
N ILE A 206 4.16 -17.44 -8.08
CA ILE A 206 3.78 -16.54 -6.98
C ILE A 206 4.21 -15.12 -7.33
N ALA A 207 5.45 -14.91 -7.72
CA ALA A 207 5.96 -13.58 -8.07
C ALA A 207 5.12 -12.86 -9.12
N ARG A 208 4.61 -13.61 -10.11
CA ARG A 208 3.71 -13.05 -11.14
C ARG A 208 2.32 -12.65 -10.60
N SER A 209 1.89 -13.15 -9.46
CA SER A 209 0.56 -12.87 -8.90
C SER A 209 0.57 -11.74 -7.85
N VAL A 210 1.73 -11.32 -7.38
CA VAL A 210 1.86 -10.30 -6.33
C VAL A 210 1.82 -8.90 -6.94
N THR A 211 1.02 -8.03 -6.35
CA THR A 211 0.95 -6.60 -6.70
C THR A 211 2.13 -5.86 -6.08
N ILE A 212 2.85 -5.08 -6.89
CA ILE A 212 3.88 -4.14 -6.43
C ILE A 212 3.39 -2.74 -6.75
N GLN A 213 3.30 -1.89 -5.73
CA GLN A 213 2.89 -0.49 -5.82
C GLN A 213 4.11 0.43 -5.79
N TYR A 214 4.00 1.57 -6.46
CA TYR A 214 4.90 2.70 -6.26
C TYR A 214 4.26 3.67 -5.25
N GLY A 215 4.99 4.03 -4.19
CA GLY A 215 4.54 4.87 -3.09
C GLY A 215 5.14 6.27 -3.06
N GLY A 216 5.96 6.65 -4.05
CA GLY A 216 6.48 8.01 -4.18
C GLY A 216 5.42 9.00 -4.68
N SER A 217 5.81 10.28 -4.82
CA SER A 217 4.89 11.36 -5.25
C SER A 217 4.23 11.02 -6.59
N ARG A 218 2.89 10.98 -6.57
CA ARG A 218 2.07 10.66 -7.74
C ARG A 218 0.91 11.65 -7.87
N LYS A 219 0.74 12.13 -9.10
CA LYS A 219 -0.38 12.98 -9.53
C LYS A 219 -0.99 12.37 -10.79
N GLY A 220 -2.19 12.79 -11.19
CA GLY A 220 -2.80 12.34 -12.45
C GLY A 220 -1.87 12.46 -13.65
N SER A 221 -1.06 13.53 -13.72
CA SER A 221 -0.16 13.81 -14.84
C SER A 221 0.99 12.82 -15.05
N ASN A 222 1.49 12.14 -13.99
CA ASN A 222 2.58 11.16 -14.08
C ASN A 222 2.13 9.70 -13.81
N ALA A 223 0.87 9.53 -13.46
CA ALA A 223 0.36 8.22 -13.08
C ALA A 223 0.33 7.24 -14.26
N HIS A 224 -0.02 7.71 -15.46
CA HIS A 224 -0.08 6.86 -16.64
C HIS A 224 1.30 6.32 -17.04
N GLU A 225 2.32 7.17 -17.07
CA GLU A 225 3.71 6.79 -17.35
C GLU A 225 4.21 5.74 -16.34
N LEU A 226 4.09 6.03 -15.04
CA LEU A 226 4.52 5.11 -13.99
C LEU A 226 3.81 3.74 -14.08
N LEU A 227 2.52 3.73 -14.40
CA LEU A 227 1.75 2.50 -14.53
C LEU A 227 1.98 1.78 -15.86
N SER A 228 2.65 2.38 -16.84
CA SER A 228 3.05 1.70 -18.09
C SER A 228 4.19 0.70 -17.88
N HIS A 229 5.02 0.88 -16.84
CA HIS A 229 6.11 -0.04 -16.53
C HIS A 229 5.59 -1.41 -16.08
N GLU A 230 6.26 -2.48 -16.54
CA GLU A 230 5.78 -3.86 -16.38
C GLU A 230 5.58 -4.28 -14.92
N ASP A 231 6.47 -3.86 -14.02
CA ASP A 231 6.48 -4.28 -12.61
C ASP A 231 5.91 -3.25 -11.63
N ILE A 232 5.26 -2.20 -12.14
CA ILE A 232 4.48 -1.25 -11.33
C ILE A 232 3.00 -1.54 -11.52
N ASP A 233 2.38 -2.22 -10.55
CA ASP A 233 1.01 -2.73 -10.65
C ASP A 233 -0.02 -1.81 -9.98
N GLY A 234 0.40 -0.66 -9.48
CA GLY A 234 -0.50 0.25 -8.79
C GLY A 234 0.23 1.35 -8.02
N GLY A 235 -0.44 1.96 -7.08
CA GLY A 235 0.13 3.02 -6.28
C GLY A 235 -0.41 3.10 -4.86
N LEU A 236 0.47 3.48 -3.93
CA LEU A 236 0.10 3.93 -2.60
C LEU A 236 0.16 5.46 -2.60
N ILE A 237 -1.00 6.10 -2.54
CA ILE A 237 -1.19 7.52 -2.86
C ILE A 237 -1.40 8.32 -1.56
N GLY A 238 -0.51 9.26 -1.29
CA GLY A 238 -0.65 10.18 -0.16
C GLY A 238 -1.61 11.35 -0.45
N GLY A 239 -1.12 12.59 -0.47
CA GLY A 239 -1.90 13.82 -0.53
C GLY A 239 -2.99 13.87 -1.61
N ALA A 240 -2.73 13.36 -2.82
CA ALA A 240 -3.73 13.31 -3.89
C ALA A 240 -4.94 12.41 -3.55
N SER A 241 -4.81 11.49 -2.58
CA SER A 241 -5.93 10.64 -2.14
C SER A 241 -6.92 11.36 -1.23
N LEU A 242 -6.60 12.56 -0.76
CA LEU A 242 -7.48 13.36 0.10
C LEU A 242 -8.59 14.08 -0.68
N ASP A 243 -8.41 14.23 -1.98
CA ASP A 243 -9.41 14.82 -2.87
C ASP A 243 -10.02 13.72 -3.77
N PRO A 244 -11.38 13.61 -3.82
CA PRO A 244 -12.04 12.57 -4.60
C PRO A 244 -11.71 12.62 -6.09
N LYS A 245 -11.60 13.83 -6.67
CA LYS A 245 -11.34 14.00 -8.11
C LYS A 245 -9.88 13.66 -8.44
N ALA A 246 -8.93 14.16 -7.63
CA ALA A 246 -7.51 13.88 -7.83
C ALA A 246 -7.20 12.36 -7.69
N LEU A 247 -7.84 11.67 -6.74
CA LEU A 247 -7.71 10.22 -6.63
C LEU A 247 -8.33 9.51 -7.85
N MET A 248 -9.48 10.00 -8.33
CA MET A 248 -10.15 9.43 -9.50
C MET A 248 -9.32 9.60 -10.79
N GLU A 249 -8.61 10.72 -10.97
CA GLU A 249 -7.68 10.89 -12.09
C GLU A 249 -6.61 9.79 -12.10
N ILE A 250 -6.06 9.43 -10.93
CA ILE A 250 -5.07 8.34 -10.80
C ILE A 250 -5.73 6.98 -11.08
N VAL A 251 -6.97 6.77 -10.63
CA VAL A 251 -7.75 5.56 -10.95
C VAL A 251 -7.98 5.44 -12.46
N HIS A 252 -8.30 6.55 -13.14
CA HIS A 252 -8.45 6.56 -14.61
C HIS A 252 -7.12 6.30 -15.33
N ALA A 253 -6.02 6.88 -14.84
CA ALA A 253 -4.69 6.61 -15.41
C ALA A 253 -4.26 5.14 -15.27
N ALA A 254 -4.87 4.38 -14.36
CA ALA A 254 -4.66 2.94 -14.24
C ALA A 254 -5.38 2.12 -15.33
N ASN A 255 -6.26 2.74 -16.11
CA ASN A 255 -6.77 2.12 -17.33
C ASN A 255 -5.74 2.26 -18.46
N GLN A 256 -5.07 1.18 -18.79
CA GLN A 256 -3.97 1.12 -19.78
C GLN A 256 -4.45 0.45 -21.11
N GLU A 257 -5.77 0.42 -21.33
CA GLU A 257 -6.37 -0.04 -22.59
C GLU A 257 -6.30 1.05 -23.64
#